data_e30c028e06aed2b7f0c66286a637edad
#
_entry.id   e30c028e06aed2b7f0c66286a637edad
#
_cell.length_a   1.000
_cell.length_b   1.000
_cell.length_c   1.000
_cell.angle_alpha   90.00
_cell.angle_beta   90.00
_cell.angle_gamma   90.00
#
_symmetry.space_group_name_H-M   'P 1'
#
loop_
_entity.id
_entity.type
_entity.pdbx_description
1 polymer ?
#
loop_
_entity_poly.entity_id
_entity_poly.type
_entity_poly.pdbx_seq_one_letter_code
_entity_poly.pdbx_strand_id
1 'polypeptide(L)'
;MLGFVRRLLGLAAPAPEISAEHWQRVERTLPFLDYLPPQDRGRLRDMALELLRRKEFHGAQGLQLDDDMLLAIALQACLPVLNIGLQAYDGWVGVVVYPGDFVIPRRIVDEAGVLHEYDDEVLGEAWEGGPVLLSWFGEDDGPAGVNVVIHEFAHKLDMENGGVDGLPRLRPGMSRAAWADAFEDAYVAFCDEVDRGAETDIDPYGAEHPGEFFAVVSEAFFESPGRLRARFPAVYAQLAQFYGLDPAARELRERAGSTSEEPRRG
;
A
#
# COMPACT_ATOMS: atom_id res chain seq x y z
N MET A 1 10.59 25.12 7.56
CA MET A 1 11.21 23.80 7.60
C MET A 1 11.00 22.98 6.30
N LEU A 2 10.97 23.61 5.15
CA LEU A 2 10.93 22.98 3.82
C LEU A 2 12.34 22.65 3.29
N GLY A 3 13.29 22.42 4.21
CA GLY A 3 14.70 22.43 3.85
C GLY A 3 15.28 21.11 3.38
N PHE A 4 14.70 19.98 3.78
CA PHE A 4 15.37 18.70 3.61
C PHE A 4 15.07 18.08 2.25
N VAL A 5 13.82 17.90 1.86
CA VAL A 5 13.44 17.27 0.59
C VAL A 5 13.78 18.16 -0.61
N ARG A 6 13.67 19.49 -0.50
CA ARG A 6 14.17 20.41 -1.55
C ARG A 6 15.68 20.32 -1.77
N ARG A 7 16.47 19.93 -0.75
CA ARG A 7 17.93 19.68 -0.88
C ARG A 7 18.25 18.30 -1.45
N LEU A 8 17.37 17.31 -1.26
CA LEU A 8 17.45 16.01 -1.94
C LEU A 8 17.31 16.14 -3.46
N LEU A 9 16.57 17.13 -3.94
CA LEU A 9 16.27 17.36 -5.36
C LEU A 9 17.36 18.13 -6.13
N GLY A 10 18.62 18.13 -5.68
CA GLY A 10 19.73 18.40 -6.60
C GLY A 10 20.39 19.77 -6.56
N LEU A 11 20.50 20.42 -5.39
CA LEU A 11 21.34 21.62 -5.23
C LEU A 11 22.42 21.38 -4.14
N ALA A 12 23.56 20.90 -4.58
CA ALA A 12 24.92 21.08 -4.07
C ALA A 12 25.11 21.27 -2.56
N ALA A 13 24.63 20.31 -1.73
CA ALA A 13 25.20 20.00 -0.41
C ALA A 13 24.86 18.53 -0.13
N PRO A 14 25.68 17.76 0.63
CA PRO A 14 25.26 16.43 1.06
C PRO A 14 23.90 16.56 1.73
N ALA A 15 22.94 15.70 1.35
CA ALA A 15 21.62 15.68 1.96
C ALA A 15 21.80 15.56 3.48
N PRO A 16 21.18 16.42 4.31
CA PRO A 16 21.29 16.28 5.74
C PRO A 16 20.77 14.88 6.12
N GLU A 17 21.54 14.18 6.92
CA GLU A 17 21.19 12.87 7.43
C GLU A 17 19.94 13.01 8.29
N ILE A 18 18.89 12.23 8.00
CA ILE A 18 17.68 12.21 8.81
C ILE A 18 18.04 11.62 10.16
N SER A 19 17.78 12.36 11.24
CA SER A 19 18.10 11.90 12.58
C SER A 19 17.30 10.63 12.94
N ALA A 20 17.88 9.82 13.82
CA ALA A 20 17.20 8.63 14.34
C ALA A 20 15.87 8.98 15.03
N GLU A 21 15.81 10.13 15.71
CA GLU A 21 14.60 10.64 16.36
C GLU A 21 13.49 10.99 15.35
N HIS A 22 13.87 11.56 14.20
CA HIS A 22 12.93 11.88 13.12
C HIS A 22 12.34 10.59 12.53
N TRP A 23 13.19 9.60 12.20
CA TRP A 23 12.72 8.29 11.75
C TRP A 23 11.77 7.64 12.74
N GLN A 24 12.14 7.64 14.04
CA GLN A 24 11.28 7.06 15.08
C GLN A 24 9.94 7.79 15.23
N ARG A 25 9.90 9.11 15.01
CA ARG A 25 8.65 9.88 15.05
C ARG A 25 7.72 9.46 13.91
N VAL A 26 8.23 9.39 12.70
CA VAL A 26 7.43 8.98 11.52
C VAL A 26 7.01 7.51 11.61
N GLU A 27 7.93 6.61 11.95
CA GLU A 27 7.61 5.18 12.06
C GLU A 27 6.59 4.87 13.16
N ARG A 28 6.50 5.66 14.21
CA ARG A 28 5.45 5.50 15.25
C ARG A 28 4.04 5.73 14.73
N THR A 29 3.86 6.49 13.64
CA THR A 29 2.55 6.63 12.97
C THR A 29 2.24 5.44 12.05
N LEU A 30 3.17 4.50 11.88
CA LEU A 30 3.07 3.35 10.99
C LEU A 30 3.33 2.03 11.76
N PRO A 31 2.50 1.68 12.76
CA PRO A 31 2.78 0.55 13.66
C PRO A 31 2.87 -0.81 12.94
N PHE A 32 2.26 -0.93 11.76
CA PHE A 32 2.36 -2.12 10.93
C PHE A 32 3.79 -2.36 10.37
N LEU A 33 4.73 -1.41 10.51
CA LEU A 33 6.15 -1.63 10.21
C LEU A 33 6.90 -2.38 11.32
N ASP A 34 6.29 -2.56 12.49
CA ASP A 34 6.99 -3.09 13.66
C ASP A 34 7.44 -4.55 13.52
N TYR A 35 6.82 -5.31 12.61
CA TYR A 35 7.28 -6.67 12.33
C TYR A 35 8.63 -6.73 11.59
N LEU A 36 9.08 -5.65 10.98
CA LEU A 36 10.33 -5.63 10.23
C LEU A 36 11.54 -5.73 11.17
N PRO A 37 12.49 -6.63 10.92
CA PRO A 37 13.75 -6.67 11.65
C PRO A 37 14.57 -5.39 11.37
N PRO A 38 15.50 -5.00 12.27
CA PRO A 38 16.26 -3.75 12.13
C PRO A 38 16.97 -3.58 10.80
N GLN A 39 17.50 -4.68 10.22
CA GLN A 39 18.17 -4.66 8.92
C GLN A 39 17.20 -4.28 7.79
N ASP A 40 16.00 -4.88 7.76
CA ASP A 40 15.00 -4.59 6.73
C ASP A 40 14.39 -3.20 6.91
N ARG A 41 14.24 -2.75 8.16
CA ARG A 41 13.84 -1.38 8.45
C ARG A 41 14.85 -0.36 7.93
N GLY A 42 16.16 -0.64 8.08
CA GLY A 42 17.23 0.18 7.48
C GLY A 42 17.14 0.24 5.97
N ARG A 43 16.96 -0.92 5.31
CA ARG A 43 16.78 -1.01 3.85
C ARG A 43 15.54 -0.24 3.38
N LEU A 44 14.44 -0.33 4.12
CA LEU A 44 13.20 0.39 3.82
C LEU A 44 13.41 1.91 3.85
N ARG A 45 14.13 2.42 4.86
CA ARG A 45 14.50 3.86 4.94
C ARG A 45 15.34 4.30 3.75
N ASP A 46 16.35 3.50 3.37
CA ASP A 46 17.19 3.81 2.20
C ASP A 46 16.37 3.84 0.92
N MET A 47 15.46 2.88 0.74
CA MET A 47 14.55 2.83 -0.40
C MET A 47 13.56 4.00 -0.41
N ALA A 48 13.03 4.41 0.74
CA ALA A 48 12.16 5.57 0.86
C ALA A 48 12.88 6.86 0.43
N LEU A 49 14.12 7.07 0.85
CA LEU A 49 14.91 8.21 0.40
C LEU A 49 15.20 8.17 -1.10
N GLU A 50 15.44 6.99 -1.64
CA GLU A 50 15.67 6.84 -3.08
C GLU A 50 14.38 7.07 -3.87
N LEU A 51 13.21 6.63 -3.40
CA LEU A 51 11.91 6.93 -4.00
C LEU A 51 11.67 8.45 -4.06
N LEU A 52 11.93 9.16 -2.94
CA LEU A 52 11.82 10.62 -2.87
C LEU A 52 12.77 11.36 -3.82
N ARG A 53 13.88 10.75 -4.21
CA ARG A 53 14.78 11.30 -5.25
C ARG A 53 14.29 11.04 -6.66
N ARG A 54 13.63 9.91 -6.91
CA ARG A 54 13.19 9.47 -8.25
C ARG A 54 11.83 10.04 -8.65
N LYS A 55 10.98 10.35 -7.67
CA LYS A 55 9.60 10.76 -7.89
C LYS A 55 9.38 12.22 -7.49
N GLU A 56 8.47 12.87 -8.20
CA GLU A 56 8.03 14.23 -7.90
C GLU A 56 6.77 14.20 -7.05
N PHE A 57 6.77 14.89 -5.90
CA PHE A 57 5.64 14.96 -4.98
C PHE A 57 5.05 16.36 -4.99
N HIS A 58 3.74 16.44 -5.22
CA HIS A 58 2.99 17.69 -5.31
C HIS A 58 1.77 17.66 -4.39
N GLY A 59 1.61 18.67 -3.54
CA GLY A 59 0.36 18.86 -2.79
C GLY A 59 -0.68 19.56 -3.66
N ALA A 60 -1.85 18.99 -3.76
CA ALA A 60 -3.01 19.57 -4.43
C ALA A 60 -3.81 20.47 -3.49
N GLN A 61 -4.70 21.29 -4.02
CA GLN A 61 -5.65 22.14 -3.27
C GLN A 61 -5.01 22.98 -2.16
N GLY A 62 -3.75 23.38 -2.33
CA GLY A 62 -3.03 24.20 -1.36
C GLY A 62 -2.34 23.41 -0.23
N LEU A 63 -2.43 22.08 -0.23
CA LEU A 63 -1.72 21.23 0.72
C LEU A 63 -0.20 21.49 0.62
N GLN A 64 0.41 21.78 1.75
CA GLN A 64 1.87 21.90 1.84
C GLN A 64 2.44 20.61 2.39
N LEU A 65 3.14 19.85 1.56
CA LEU A 65 3.80 18.61 1.98
C LEU A 65 4.97 18.95 2.91
N ASP A 66 4.95 18.44 4.10
CA ASP A 66 6.07 18.51 5.04
C ASP A 66 6.95 17.24 4.97
N ASP A 67 8.05 17.26 5.72
CA ASP A 67 9.01 16.16 5.68
C ASP A 67 8.45 14.86 6.30
N ASP A 68 7.58 14.96 7.31
CA ASP A 68 6.95 13.80 7.96
C ASP A 68 5.98 13.10 7.02
N MET A 69 5.13 13.86 6.33
CA MET A 69 4.21 13.34 5.30
C MET A 69 4.98 12.62 4.19
N LEU A 70 6.01 13.26 3.65
CA LEU A 70 6.82 12.68 2.57
C LEU A 70 7.51 11.39 2.98
N LEU A 71 8.07 11.35 4.19
CA LEU A 71 8.71 10.14 4.72
C LEU A 71 7.69 9.04 4.99
N ALA A 72 6.52 9.37 5.57
CA ALA A 72 5.47 8.40 5.83
C ALA A 72 4.93 7.78 4.53
N ILE A 73 4.64 8.59 3.51
CA ILE A 73 4.22 8.11 2.19
C ILE A 73 5.31 7.21 1.58
N ALA A 74 6.58 7.66 1.61
CA ALA A 74 7.66 6.92 0.99
C ALA A 74 7.95 5.57 1.67
N LEU A 75 7.84 5.50 3.02
CA LEU A 75 7.97 4.23 3.75
C LEU A 75 6.88 3.24 3.37
N GLN A 76 5.63 3.69 3.32
CA GLN A 76 4.47 2.88 2.94
C GLN A 76 4.57 2.41 1.49
N ALA A 77 4.89 3.31 0.56
CA ALA A 77 5.07 3.01 -0.85
C ALA A 77 6.21 2.01 -1.12
N CYS A 78 7.29 2.07 -0.34
CA CYS A 78 8.44 1.18 -0.50
C CYS A 78 8.26 -0.18 0.18
N LEU A 79 7.32 -0.33 1.11
CA LEU A 79 7.11 -1.60 1.82
C LEU A 79 6.76 -2.76 0.88
N PRO A 80 5.80 -2.62 -0.07
CA PRO A 80 5.48 -3.67 -1.03
C PRO A 80 6.66 -4.07 -1.91
N VAL A 81 7.57 -3.15 -2.19
CA VAL A 81 8.72 -3.40 -3.08
C VAL A 81 10.03 -3.67 -2.35
N LEU A 82 10.00 -3.82 -1.02
CA LEU A 82 11.21 -4.01 -0.20
C LEU A 82 12.10 -5.17 -0.69
N ASN A 83 11.51 -6.27 -1.15
CA ASN A 83 12.22 -7.42 -1.71
C ASN A 83 11.99 -7.64 -3.22
N ILE A 84 11.23 -6.76 -3.88
CA ILE A 84 11.03 -6.72 -5.33
C ILE A 84 12.04 -5.74 -5.94
N GLY A 85 12.18 -4.55 -5.33
CA GLY A 85 13.06 -3.47 -5.74
C GLY A 85 12.31 -2.30 -6.40
N LEU A 86 12.89 -1.10 -6.30
CA LEU A 86 12.28 0.14 -6.81
C LEU A 86 12.13 0.19 -8.33
N GLN A 87 12.77 -0.71 -9.08
CA GLN A 87 12.58 -0.81 -10.53
C GLN A 87 11.12 -1.19 -10.92
N ALA A 88 10.35 -1.81 -10.01
CA ALA A 88 8.94 -2.07 -10.22
C ALA A 88 8.11 -0.77 -10.34
N TYR A 89 8.66 0.35 -9.90
CA TYR A 89 8.04 1.68 -10.02
C TYR A 89 8.67 2.54 -11.12
N ASP A 90 9.43 1.95 -12.04
CA ASP A 90 9.93 2.67 -13.20
C ASP A 90 8.77 3.00 -14.18
N GLY A 91 8.97 3.98 -15.07
CA GLY A 91 8.00 4.32 -16.11
C GLY A 91 6.98 5.41 -15.76
N TRP A 92 6.94 5.89 -14.52
CA TRP A 92 6.10 7.02 -14.09
C TRP A 92 6.86 7.91 -13.09
N VAL A 93 6.36 9.14 -12.84
CA VAL A 93 7.15 10.15 -12.10
C VAL A 93 6.40 10.79 -10.94
N GLY A 94 5.11 11.09 -11.09
CA GLY A 94 4.38 11.98 -10.21
C GLY A 94 3.61 11.29 -9.08
N VAL A 95 3.63 11.88 -7.88
CA VAL A 95 2.70 11.60 -6.78
C VAL A 95 2.01 12.91 -6.42
N VAL A 96 0.68 12.94 -6.46
CA VAL A 96 -0.13 14.11 -6.11
C VAL A 96 -0.91 13.79 -4.84
N VAL A 97 -0.77 14.62 -3.82
CA VAL A 97 -1.37 14.39 -2.49
C VAL A 97 -2.43 15.46 -2.24
N TYR A 98 -3.64 15.01 -1.95
CA TYR A 98 -4.80 15.84 -1.64
C TYR A 98 -5.07 15.89 -0.12
N PRO A 99 -5.60 17.00 0.41
CA PRO A 99 -5.95 17.10 1.83
C PRO A 99 -7.34 16.48 2.10
N GLY A 100 -7.47 15.15 2.01
CA GLY A 100 -8.74 14.43 2.12
C GLY A 100 -9.24 13.91 0.77
N ASP A 101 -10.47 13.46 0.73
CA ASP A 101 -11.11 12.94 -0.47
C ASP A 101 -11.11 13.96 -1.60
N PHE A 102 -11.07 13.47 -2.82
CA PHE A 102 -11.11 14.32 -3.99
C PHE A 102 -12.02 13.72 -5.07
N VAL A 103 -12.47 14.58 -5.96
CA VAL A 103 -13.43 14.22 -7.01
C VAL A 103 -12.71 14.13 -8.35
N ILE A 104 -12.94 13.05 -9.06
CA ILE A 104 -12.48 12.86 -10.44
C ILE A 104 -13.69 12.87 -11.37
N PRO A 105 -13.79 13.83 -12.30
CA PRO A 105 -14.82 13.80 -13.35
C PRO A 105 -14.62 12.59 -14.26
N ARG A 106 -15.61 11.71 -14.32
CA ARG A 106 -15.61 10.54 -15.20
C ARG A 106 -16.42 10.79 -16.45
N ARG A 107 -15.92 10.25 -17.56
CA ARG A 107 -16.62 10.21 -18.83
C ARG A 107 -16.53 8.81 -19.39
N ILE A 108 -17.64 8.09 -19.38
CA ILE A 108 -17.72 6.72 -19.85
C ILE A 108 -18.75 6.66 -20.97
N VAL A 109 -18.37 6.05 -22.09
CA VAL A 109 -19.31 5.74 -23.16
C VAL A 109 -19.71 4.28 -23.01
N ASP A 110 -21.00 4.02 -22.82
CA ASP A 110 -21.52 2.65 -22.69
C ASP A 110 -21.56 1.92 -24.04
N GLU A 111 -21.92 0.63 -24.00
CA GLU A 111 -22.00 -0.22 -25.19
C GLU A 111 -23.06 0.27 -26.20
N ALA A 112 -24.03 1.07 -25.77
CA ALA A 112 -25.04 1.72 -26.62
C ALA A 112 -24.56 3.06 -27.23
N GLY A 113 -23.34 3.49 -26.91
CA GLY A 113 -22.76 4.75 -27.38
C GLY A 113 -23.22 5.98 -26.60
N VAL A 114 -23.85 5.81 -25.45
CA VAL A 114 -24.31 6.91 -24.59
C VAL A 114 -23.16 7.37 -23.70
N LEU A 115 -22.90 8.70 -23.70
CA LEU A 115 -21.89 9.30 -22.82
C LEU A 115 -22.51 9.52 -21.44
N HIS A 116 -21.89 8.92 -20.43
CA HIS A 116 -22.17 9.13 -19.02
C HIS A 116 -21.10 10.05 -18.43
N GLU A 117 -21.51 11.16 -17.84
CA GLU A 117 -20.63 12.08 -17.11
C GLU A 117 -21.10 12.09 -15.65
N TYR A 118 -20.17 11.80 -14.73
CA TYR A 118 -20.43 11.86 -13.29
C TYR A 118 -19.13 12.19 -12.54
N ASP A 119 -19.31 12.70 -11.35
CA ASP A 119 -18.22 12.97 -10.42
C ASP A 119 -18.04 11.74 -9.51
N ASP A 120 -16.83 11.24 -9.45
CA ASP A 120 -16.42 10.08 -8.67
C ASP A 120 -15.60 10.54 -7.46
N GLU A 121 -16.09 10.29 -6.25
CA GLU A 121 -15.35 10.58 -5.01
C GLU A 121 -14.40 9.42 -4.74
N VAL A 122 -13.10 9.72 -4.71
CA VAL A 122 -12.05 8.72 -4.53
C VAL A 122 -11.07 9.11 -3.43
N LEU A 123 -10.50 8.09 -2.79
CA LEU A 123 -9.43 8.23 -1.81
C LEU A 123 -8.05 8.24 -2.49
N GLY A 124 -7.93 7.57 -3.62
CA GLY A 124 -6.72 7.48 -4.40
C GLY A 124 -7.01 7.07 -5.83
N GLU A 125 -6.03 7.17 -6.69
CA GLU A 125 -6.07 6.62 -8.04
C GLU A 125 -4.65 6.48 -8.62
N ALA A 126 -4.34 5.31 -9.12
CA ALA A 126 -3.11 5.05 -9.86
C ALA A 126 -3.40 5.02 -11.37
N TRP A 127 -2.69 5.82 -12.15
CA TRP A 127 -2.85 5.87 -13.60
C TRP A 127 -1.73 5.11 -14.31
N GLU A 128 -2.08 4.28 -15.28
CA GLU A 128 -1.08 3.58 -16.09
C GLU A 128 -0.16 4.60 -16.79
N GLY A 129 1.17 4.45 -16.56
CA GLY A 129 2.17 5.41 -17.03
C GLY A 129 2.06 6.84 -16.48
N GLY A 130 1.04 7.11 -15.67
CA GLY A 130 0.72 8.41 -15.09
C GLY A 130 1.04 8.51 -13.60
N PRO A 131 0.57 9.58 -12.93
CA PRO A 131 0.80 9.80 -11.51
C PRO A 131 0.04 8.80 -10.63
N VAL A 132 0.42 8.81 -9.35
CA VAL A 132 -0.39 8.28 -8.23
C VAL A 132 -1.04 9.46 -7.55
N LEU A 133 -2.34 9.40 -7.33
CA LEU A 133 -3.13 10.39 -6.59
C LEU A 133 -3.45 9.79 -5.23
N LEU A 134 -3.24 10.53 -4.15
CA LEU A 134 -3.41 10.06 -2.78
C LEU A 134 -4.20 11.06 -1.95
N SER A 135 -5.20 10.61 -1.23
CA SER A 135 -5.77 11.36 -0.11
C SER A 135 -4.84 11.27 1.09
N TRP A 136 -4.66 12.37 1.77
CA TRP A 136 -3.94 12.44 3.02
C TRP A 136 -4.83 13.04 4.11
N PHE A 137 -5.10 12.25 5.12
CA PHE A 137 -5.91 12.64 6.25
C PHE A 137 -5.02 13.01 7.45
N GLY A 138 -5.53 13.85 8.35
CA GLY A 138 -4.94 14.00 9.67
C GLY A 138 -4.99 12.69 10.46
N GLU A 139 -4.24 12.60 11.56
CA GLU A 139 -4.09 11.35 12.35
C GLU A 139 -5.43 10.71 12.77
N ASP A 140 -6.53 11.49 12.88
CA ASP A 140 -7.84 11.01 13.34
C ASP A 140 -8.95 11.07 12.26
N ASP A 141 -8.67 11.53 11.05
CA ASP A 141 -9.70 11.86 10.06
C ASP A 141 -9.82 10.84 8.91
N GLY A 142 -8.94 9.85 8.82
CA GLY A 142 -8.94 8.85 7.75
C GLY A 142 -9.97 7.73 7.96
N PRO A 143 -10.45 7.08 6.88
CA PRO A 143 -11.30 5.91 7.00
C PRO A 143 -10.58 4.78 7.70
N ALA A 144 -11.25 4.17 8.68
CA ALA A 144 -10.65 3.10 9.46
C ALA A 144 -10.39 1.85 8.61
N GLY A 145 -9.16 1.34 8.67
CA GLY A 145 -8.80 0.08 7.99
C GLY A 145 -8.47 0.22 6.50
N VAL A 146 -8.33 1.45 5.99
CA VAL A 146 -7.91 1.74 4.61
C VAL A 146 -6.52 2.35 4.62
N ASN A 147 -5.60 1.79 3.85
CA ASN A 147 -4.28 2.36 3.60
C ASN A 147 -4.13 2.75 2.13
N VAL A 148 -4.56 3.96 1.82
CA VAL A 148 -4.57 4.50 0.45
C VAL A 148 -3.19 4.42 -0.20
N VAL A 149 -2.11 4.64 0.55
CA VAL A 149 -0.75 4.59 -0.01
C VAL A 149 -0.41 3.17 -0.48
N ILE A 150 -0.61 2.17 0.38
CA ILE A 150 -0.34 0.77 0.01
C ILE A 150 -1.26 0.34 -1.15
N HIS A 151 -2.54 0.75 -1.12
CA HIS A 151 -3.53 0.48 -2.15
C HIS A 151 -3.05 0.93 -3.53
N GLU A 152 -2.77 2.21 -3.66
CA GLU A 152 -2.40 2.80 -4.95
C GLU A 152 -1.04 2.30 -5.46
N PHE A 153 -0.11 2.03 -4.56
CA PHE A 153 1.16 1.44 -4.94
C PHE A 153 1.06 -0.06 -5.27
N ALA A 154 0.05 -0.78 -4.76
CA ALA A 154 -0.29 -2.12 -5.22
C ALA A 154 -0.82 -2.10 -6.66
N HIS A 155 -1.69 -1.14 -7.02
CA HIS A 155 -2.10 -0.94 -8.42
C HIS A 155 -0.91 -0.68 -9.35
N LYS A 156 0.10 0.08 -8.90
CA LYS A 156 1.33 0.26 -9.70
C LYS A 156 2.06 -1.04 -9.98
N LEU A 157 2.02 -2.00 -9.06
CA LEU A 157 2.58 -3.34 -9.28
C LEU A 157 1.72 -4.17 -10.23
N ASP A 158 0.40 -4.05 -10.12
CA ASP A 158 -0.52 -4.76 -11.00
C ASP A 158 -0.38 -4.27 -12.46
N MET A 159 -0.27 -2.96 -12.66
CA MET A 159 -0.06 -2.33 -13.96
C MET A 159 1.26 -2.69 -14.66
N GLU A 160 2.25 -3.25 -13.96
CA GLU A 160 3.57 -3.56 -14.55
C GLU A 160 3.47 -4.57 -15.71
N ASN A 161 2.41 -5.37 -15.76
CA ASN A 161 2.17 -6.34 -16.82
C ASN A 161 1.20 -5.85 -17.93
N GLY A 162 0.70 -4.61 -17.85
CA GLY A 162 -0.17 -3.99 -18.86
C GLY A 162 -1.66 -4.11 -18.57
N GLY A 163 -2.06 -4.41 -17.34
CA GLY A 163 -3.47 -4.47 -16.92
C GLY A 163 -3.63 -4.17 -15.44
N VAL A 164 -4.88 -3.96 -15.00
CA VAL A 164 -5.28 -3.91 -13.59
C VAL A 164 -6.23 -5.08 -13.39
N ASP A 165 -5.68 -6.29 -13.32
CA ASP A 165 -6.44 -7.54 -13.31
C ASP A 165 -6.18 -8.40 -12.05
N GLY A 166 -5.42 -7.89 -11.10
CA GLY A 166 -5.05 -8.58 -9.86
C GLY A 166 -3.93 -9.61 -10.04
N LEU A 167 -3.23 -9.56 -11.18
CA LEU A 167 -2.11 -10.45 -11.46
C LEU A 167 -0.84 -9.66 -11.77
N PRO A 168 -0.13 -9.18 -10.76
CA PRO A 168 1.11 -8.43 -10.95
C PRO A 168 2.20 -9.30 -11.58
N ARG A 169 3.30 -8.69 -12.01
CA ARG A 169 4.46 -9.43 -12.50
C ARG A 169 5.08 -10.28 -11.39
N LEU A 170 4.74 -11.56 -11.39
CA LEU A 170 5.18 -12.51 -10.37
C LEU A 170 6.70 -12.67 -10.33
N ARG A 171 7.23 -12.93 -9.14
CA ARG A 171 8.67 -13.21 -8.95
C ARG A 171 9.10 -14.52 -9.60
N PRO A 172 10.38 -14.65 -10.02
CA PRO A 172 10.90 -15.90 -10.53
C PRO A 172 10.62 -17.08 -9.59
N GLY A 173 10.09 -18.16 -10.14
CA GLY A 173 9.74 -19.37 -9.41
C GLY A 173 8.31 -19.42 -8.87
N MET A 174 7.54 -18.34 -8.92
CA MET A 174 6.10 -18.36 -8.61
C MET A 174 5.30 -18.91 -9.78
N SER A 175 4.22 -19.64 -9.46
CA SER A 175 3.30 -20.21 -10.45
C SER A 175 2.14 -19.26 -10.73
N ARG A 176 1.99 -18.84 -12.00
CA ARG A 176 0.83 -18.04 -12.43
C ARG A 176 -0.49 -18.78 -12.21
N ALA A 177 -0.53 -20.10 -12.42
CA ALA A 177 -1.72 -20.90 -12.18
C ALA A 177 -2.08 -20.94 -10.68
N ALA A 178 -1.09 -21.18 -9.79
CA ALA A 178 -1.35 -21.20 -8.35
C ALA A 178 -1.77 -19.82 -7.81
N TRP A 179 -1.29 -18.73 -8.41
CA TRP A 179 -1.76 -17.38 -8.10
C TRP A 179 -3.21 -17.23 -8.53
N ALA A 180 -3.53 -17.52 -9.80
CA ALA A 180 -4.87 -17.39 -10.35
C ALA A 180 -5.89 -18.23 -9.54
N ASP A 181 -5.59 -19.51 -9.29
CA ASP A 181 -6.47 -20.39 -8.50
C ASP A 181 -6.77 -19.79 -7.10
N ALA A 182 -5.73 -19.30 -6.41
CA ALA A 182 -5.91 -18.73 -5.07
C ALA A 182 -6.72 -17.43 -5.06
N PHE A 183 -6.47 -16.54 -6.02
CA PHE A 183 -7.14 -15.24 -6.10
C PHE A 183 -8.56 -15.34 -6.66
N GLU A 184 -8.78 -16.17 -7.70
CA GLU A 184 -10.10 -16.35 -8.30
C GLU A 184 -11.09 -16.98 -7.31
N ASP A 185 -10.70 -18.07 -6.64
CA ASP A 185 -11.55 -18.72 -5.62
C ASP A 185 -11.91 -17.75 -4.48
N ALA A 186 -10.91 -16.98 -4.00
CA ALA A 186 -11.12 -16.02 -2.92
C ALA A 186 -12.00 -14.84 -3.36
N TYR A 187 -11.78 -14.30 -4.54
CA TYR A 187 -12.54 -13.18 -5.10
C TYR A 187 -14.01 -13.54 -5.30
N VAL A 188 -14.31 -14.69 -5.92
CA VAL A 188 -15.69 -15.16 -6.10
C VAL A 188 -16.40 -15.32 -4.76
N ALA A 189 -15.75 -15.97 -3.79
CA ALA A 189 -16.32 -16.14 -2.46
C ALA A 189 -16.55 -14.80 -1.74
N PHE A 190 -15.67 -13.82 -1.95
CA PHE A 190 -15.77 -12.48 -1.37
C PHE A 190 -16.91 -11.67 -2.01
N CYS A 191 -17.03 -11.68 -3.33
CA CYS A 191 -18.15 -11.04 -4.04
C CYS A 191 -19.50 -11.60 -3.55
N ASP A 192 -19.63 -12.92 -3.40
CA ASP A 192 -20.83 -13.56 -2.87
C ASP A 192 -21.19 -13.11 -1.44
N GLU A 193 -20.21 -12.76 -0.61
CA GLU A 193 -20.44 -12.22 0.75
C GLU A 193 -20.93 -10.77 0.69
N VAL A 194 -20.26 -9.95 -0.11
CA VAL A 194 -20.65 -8.53 -0.31
C VAL A 194 -22.06 -8.44 -0.89
N ASP A 195 -22.38 -9.23 -1.91
CA ASP A 195 -23.70 -9.25 -2.54
C ASP A 195 -24.84 -9.64 -1.56
N ARG A 196 -24.51 -10.48 -0.58
CA ARG A 196 -25.45 -10.85 0.49
C ARG A 196 -25.55 -9.82 1.60
N GLY A 197 -24.79 -8.73 1.54
CA GLY A 197 -24.70 -7.71 2.58
C GLY A 197 -24.10 -8.24 3.90
N ALA A 198 -23.23 -9.25 3.82
CA ALA A 198 -22.52 -9.76 4.99
C ALA A 198 -21.47 -8.76 5.48
N GLU A 199 -21.19 -8.78 6.77
CA GLU A 199 -20.03 -8.07 7.32
C GLU A 199 -18.75 -8.77 6.85
N THR A 200 -17.80 -8.02 6.30
CA THR A 200 -16.57 -8.54 5.70
C THR A 200 -15.34 -8.21 6.55
N ASP A 201 -14.34 -9.10 6.53
CA ASP A 201 -13.08 -8.91 7.27
C ASP A 201 -12.12 -7.91 6.59
N ILE A 202 -12.36 -7.61 5.31
CA ILE A 202 -11.61 -6.63 4.50
C ILE A 202 -12.61 -5.67 3.83
N ASP A 203 -12.11 -4.57 3.29
CA ASP A 203 -12.94 -3.54 2.65
C ASP A 203 -13.79 -4.16 1.52
N PRO A 204 -15.15 -3.99 1.55
CA PRO A 204 -16.03 -4.48 0.50
C PRO A 204 -15.74 -3.87 -0.88
N TYR A 205 -15.02 -2.75 -0.97
CA TYR A 205 -14.56 -2.15 -2.21
C TYR A 205 -13.73 -3.15 -3.07
N GLY A 206 -13.03 -4.09 -2.43
CA GLY A 206 -12.35 -5.16 -3.13
C GLY A 206 -13.23 -6.08 -3.99
N ALA A 207 -14.57 -6.02 -3.85
CA ALA A 207 -15.47 -6.81 -4.70
C ALA A 207 -15.78 -6.15 -6.05
N GLU A 208 -15.43 -4.90 -6.27
CA GLU A 208 -15.75 -4.18 -7.51
C GLU A 208 -14.99 -4.72 -8.72
N HIS A 209 -13.72 -5.10 -8.52
CA HIS A 209 -12.87 -5.60 -9.61
C HIS A 209 -11.73 -6.47 -9.05
N PRO A 210 -11.21 -7.49 -9.78
CA PRO A 210 -10.06 -8.28 -9.32
C PRO A 210 -8.81 -7.45 -8.97
N GLY A 211 -8.56 -6.34 -9.66
CA GLY A 211 -7.49 -5.39 -9.33
C GLY A 211 -7.70 -4.71 -7.97
N GLU A 212 -8.96 -4.32 -7.65
CA GLU A 212 -9.31 -3.77 -6.34
C GLU A 212 -9.17 -4.82 -5.24
N PHE A 213 -9.57 -6.06 -5.53
CA PHE A 213 -9.35 -7.16 -4.58
C PHE A 213 -7.86 -7.34 -4.28
N PHE A 214 -6.99 -7.31 -5.31
CA PHE A 214 -5.53 -7.37 -5.09
C PHE A 214 -5.02 -6.21 -4.24
N ALA A 215 -5.48 -4.99 -4.48
CA ALA A 215 -5.07 -3.82 -3.71
C ALA A 215 -5.53 -3.92 -2.25
N VAL A 216 -6.81 -4.22 -2.00
CA VAL A 216 -7.39 -4.37 -0.65
C VAL A 216 -6.75 -5.53 0.13
N VAL A 217 -6.51 -6.69 -0.48
CA VAL A 217 -5.81 -7.78 0.22
C VAL A 217 -4.33 -7.47 0.44
N SER A 218 -3.72 -6.59 -0.36
CA SER A 218 -2.36 -6.10 -0.13
C SER A 218 -2.28 -5.16 1.08
N GLU A 219 -3.26 -4.26 1.25
CA GLU A 219 -3.39 -3.47 2.47
C GLU A 219 -3.52 -4.38 3.70
N ALA A 220 -4.49 -5.31 3.66
CA ALA A 220 -4.74 -6.24 4.75
C ALA A 220 -3.53 -7.15 5.05
N PHE A 221 -2.73 -7.49 4.04
CA PHE A 221 -1.50 -8.27 4.21
C PHE A 221 -0.48 -7.54 5.10
N PHE A 222 -0.36 -6.23 4.96
CA PHE A 222 0.57 -5.44 5.76
C PHE A 222 -0.02 -4.97 7.08
N GLU A 223 -1.29 -4.54 7.12
CA GLU A 223 -1.90 -3.92 8.30
C GLU A 223 -2.61 -4.90 9.23
N SER A 224 -3.22 -5.94 8.70
CA SER A 224 -3.96 -6.94 9.46
C SER A 224 -3.65 -8.38 9.02
N PRO A 225 -2.35 -8.76 8.98
CA PRO A 225 -1.89 -10.01 8.35
C PRO A 225 -2.49 -11.27 8.98
N GLY A 226 -2.75 -11.24 10.28
CA GLY A 226 -3.38 -12.36 10.99
C GLY A 226 -4.83 -12.61 10.54
N ARG A 227 -5.60 -11.54 10.29
CA ARG A 227 -6.98 -11.62 9.78
C ARG A 227 -6.97 -12.15 8.35
N LEU A 228 -6.16 -11.54 7.47
CA LEU A 228 -6.07 -11.98 6.07
C LEU A 228 -5.68 -13.46 5.97
N ARG A 229 -4.67 -13.89 6.74
CA ARG A 229 -4.24 -15.29 6.74
C ARG A 229 -5.32 -16.25 7.24
N ALA A 230 -6.11 -15.84 8.23
CA ALA A 230 -7.22 -16.66 8.73
C ALA A 230 -8.34 -16.76 7.70
N ARG A 231 -8.65 -15.68 7.01
CA ARG A 231 -9.76 -15.59 6.08
C ARG A 231 -9.43 -16.16 4.70
N PHE A 232 -8.27 -15.79 4.13
CA PHE A 232 -7.80 -16.17 2.81
C PHE A 232 -6.39 -16.79 2.87
N PRO A 233 -6.20 -17.97 3.45
CA PRO A 233 -4.87 -18.53 3.67
C PRO A 233 -4.09 -18.77 2.37
N ALA A 234 -4.75 -19.13 1.28
CA ALA A 234 -4.10 -19.34 -0.02
C ALA A 234 -3.62 -18.00 -0.62
N VAL A 235 -4.44 -16.94 -0.57
CA VAL A 235 -4.06 -15.58 -0.99
C VAL A 235 -2.89 -15.09 -0.15
N TYR A 236 -2.97 -15.21 1.18
CA TYR A 236 -1.88 -14.82 2.07
C TYR A 236 -0.55 -15.50 1.70
N ALA A 237 -0.59 -16.81 1.41
CA ALA A 237 0.60 -17.56 1.02
C ALA A 237 1.20 -17.07 -0.31
N GLN A 238 0.36 -16.71 -1.29
CA GLN A 238 0.81 -16.12 -2.56
C GLN A 238 1.41 -14.73 -2.34
N LEU A 239 0.78 -13.87 -1.55
CA LEU A 239 1.29 -12.54 -1.21
C LEU A 239 2.62 -12.63 -0.44
N ALA A 240 2.75 -13.57 0.50
CA ALA A 240 4.00 -13.79 1.24
C ALA A 240 5.16 -14.18 0.30
N GLN A 241 4.89 -15.00 -0.72
CA GLN A 241 5.90 -15.32 -1.75
C GLN A 241 6.19 -14.11 -2.64
N PHE A 242 5.16 -13.38 -3.06
CA PHE A 242 5.27 -12.22 -3.94
C PHE A 242 6.04 -11.08 -3.30
N TYR A 243 5.65 -10.65 -2.10
CA TYR A 243 6.34 -9.60 -1.36
C TYR A 243 7.65 -10.06 -0.71
N GLY A 244 7.83 -11.38 -0.54
CA GLY A 244 8.98 -11.97 0.17
C GLY A 244 9.03 -11.57 1.64
N LEU A 245 7.87 -11.41 2.25
CA LEU A 245 7.64 -10.98 3.63
C LEU A 245 6.61 -11.91 4.28
N ASP A 246 6.64 -12.05 5.59
CA ASP A 246 5.63 -12.81 6.36
C ASP A 246 5.26 -12.05 7.64
N PRO A 247 4.41 -11.01 7.53
CA PRO A 247 4.03 -10.18 8.66
C PRO A 247 3.33 -10.98 9.77
N ALA A 248 2.45 -11.93 9.42
CA ALA A 248 1.71 -12.72 10.41
C ALA A 248 2.59 -13.70 11.21
N ALA A 249 3.74 -14.08 10.71
CA ALA A 249 4.67 -14.95 11.45
C ALA A 249 5.18 -14.31 12.74
N ARG A 250 5.26 -12.97 12.77
CA ARG A 250 5.66 -12.24 13.96
C ARG A 250 4.53 -12.10 14.99
N GLU A 251 3.32 -11.76 14.55
CA GLU A 251 2.16 -11.72 15.45
C GLU A 251 2.00 -13.02 16.23
N LEU A 252 2.27 -14.16 15.59
CA LEU A 252 2.24 -15.47 16.27
C LEU A 252 3.35 -15.62 17.31
N ARG A 253 4.55 -15.12 17.05
CA ARG A 253 5.67 -15.21 17.99
C ARG A 253 5.42 -14.33 19.21
N GLU A 254 4.87 -13.15 19.03
CA GLU A 254 4.54 -12.23 20.12
C GLU A 254 3.42 -12.78 21.00
N ARG A 255 2.37 -13.36 20.39
CA ARG A 255 1.31 -14.07 21.15
C ARG A 255 1.84 -15.29 21.90
N ALA A 256 2.74 -16.08 21.30
CA ALA A 256 3.35 -17.23 21.95
C ALA A 256 4.32 -16.82 23.10
N GLY A 257 5.01 -15.69 22.97
CA GLY A 257 5.88 -15.13 24.00
C GLY A 257 5.11 -14.58 25.20
N SER A 258 3.99 -13.91 24.97
CA SER A 258 3.14 -13.35 26.04
C SER A 258 2.40 -14.44 26.86
N THR A 259 2.14 -15.59 26.27
CA THR A 259 1.47 -16.71 26.96
C THR A 259 2.42 -17.48 27.90
N SER A 260 3.74 -17.31 27.74
CA SER A 260 4.76 -17.99 28.55
C SER A 260 5.18 -17.20 29.82
N GLU A 261 4.70 -15.96 29.99
CA GLU A 261 5.04 -15.09 31.15
C GLU A 261 3.97 -15.04 32.26
N GLU A 262 2.93 -15.87 32.23
CA GLU A 262 2.03 -15.94 33.38
C GLU A 262 2.76 -16.62 34.56
N PRO A 263 3.10 -15.92 35.63
CA PRO A 263 3.75 -16.54 36.78
C PRO A 263 2.75 -17.49 37.45
N ARG A 264 3.10 -18.78 37.54
CA ARG A 264 2.43 -19.71 38.44
C ARG A 264 2.47 -19.12 39.83
N ARG A 265 1.40 -18.48 40.24
CA ARG A 265 1.16 -18.15 41.65
C ARG A 265 0.82 -19.46 42.35
N GLY A 266 1.79 -19.98 43.10
CA GLY A 266 1.62 -20.98 44.13
C GLY A 266 1.05 -20.34 45.40
#